data_422f04836a59dbc2e1061a9fbcb0de5b
#
_entry.id   422f04836a59dbc2e1061a9fbcb0de5b
#
_cell.length_a   1.000
_cell.length_b   1.000
_cell.length_c   1.000
_cell.angle_alpha   90.00
_cell.angle_beta   90.00
_cell.angle_gamma   90.00
#
_symmetry.space_group_name_H-M   'P 1'
#
loop_
_entity.id
_entity.type
_entity.pdbx_description
1 polymer ?
#
loop_
_entity_poly.entity_id
_entity_poly.type
_entity_poly.pdbx_seq_one_letter_code
_entity_poly.pdbx_strand_id
1 'polypeptide(L)'
;MSKLGVQNPITAGQVMAAYNASSVADTDWHTLTSNEFYDSITGDQLADGLQFAFVAMISSSTSALSFLKLRAAAGAADGKTNTDGVIPVFGRFEVDSQALSSGASVTSIAYAKGASGDSVVIVAGFNR
;
A
#
# COMPACT_ATOMS: atom_id res chain seq x y z
N MET A 1 -13.75 13.21 23.11
CA MET A 1 -13.77 13.52 22.50
C MET A 1 -13.78 13.57 21.69
N SER A 2 -13.75 13.62 21.59
CA SER A 2 -13.70 13.88 20.76
C SER A 2 -13.89 13.90 20.09
N LYS A 3 -13.93 13.97 19.99
CA LYS A 3 -14.10 14.23 19.19
C LYS A 3 -14.39 14.72 18.47
N LEU A 4 -14.37 14.97 18.49
CA LEU A 4 -14.54 15.59 17.81
C LEU A 4 -14.49 15.44 16.65
N GLY A 5 -14.81 15.27 16.62
CA GLY A 5 -15.02 15.23 15.44
C GLY A 5 -14.07 14.83 14.60
N VAL A 6 -13.67 14.50 14.72
CA VAL A 6 -12.92 14.23 13.95
C VAL A 6 -12.92 13.40 13.09
N GLN A 7 -12.81 13.67 12.38
CA GLN A 7 -13.00 12.99 11.27
C GLN A 7 -11.83 12.71 10.55
N ASN A 8 -10.83 12.54 11.16
CA ASN A 8 -9.65 12.03 10.59
C ASN A 8 -9.87 10.66 10.10
N PRO A 9 -9.34 10.21 8.96
CA PRO A 9 -9.27 8.81 8.61
C PRO A 9 -8.35 8.03 9.54
N ILE A 10 -7.46 8.73 10.22
CA ILE A 10 -6.56 8.13 11.20
C ILE A 10 -7.13 8.37 12.57
N THR A 11 -7.51 7.30 13.25
CA THR A 11 -8.05 7.38 14.58
C THR A 11 -6.98 7.03 15.60
N ALA A 12 -7.32 7.17 16.87
CA ALA A 12 -6.43 6.79 17.96
C ALA A 12 -6.01 5.33 17.78
N GLY A 13 -4.74 5.06 17.91
CA GLY A 13 -4.19 3.72 17.69
C GLY A 13 -3.81 3.40 16.26
N GLN A 14 -4.05 4.31 15.33
CA GLN A 14 -3.62 4.14 13.95
C GLN A 14 -2.38 4.99 13.67
N VAL A 15 -1.65 4.59 12.65
CA VAL A 15 -0.46 5.31 12.23
C VAL A 15 -0.46 5.42 10.71
N MET A 16 -0.04 6.57 10.20
CA MET A 16 0.16 6.78 8.77
C MET A 16 1.63 6.64 8.43
N ALA A 17 1.92 5.90 7.39
CA ALA A 17 3.28 5.60 7.01
C ALA A 17 3.42 5.55 5.49
N ALA A 18 4.65 5.60 5.02
CA ALA A 18 4.94 5.62 3.60
C ALA A 18 6.07 4.66 3.26
N TYR A 19 6.04 4.18 2.03
CA TYR A 19 7.08 3.37 1.43
C TYR A 19 7.39 3.96 0.06
N ASN A 20 8.66 4.23 -0.20
CA ASN A 20 9.09 4.81 -1.45
C ASN A 20 9.86 3.75 -2.25
N ALA A 21 9.30 3.35 -3.37
CA ALA A 21 9.88 2.34 -4.25
C ALA A 21 10.70 2.93 -5.39
N SER A 22 11.03 4.23 -5.36
CA SER A 22 11.70 4.87 -6.48
C SER A 22 13.08 4.29 -6.77
N SER A 23 13.74 3.75 -5.75
CA SER A 23 15.06 3.14 -5.92
C SER A 23 15.01 1.67 -6.35
N VAL A 24 13.84 1.08 -6.39
CA VAL A 24 13.68 -0.31 -6.85
C VAL A 24 13.81 -0.33 -8.36
N ALA A 25 14.74 -1.14 -8.88
CA ALA A 25 15.11 -1.05 -10.28
C ALA A 25 14.38 -2.03 -11.20
N ASP A 26 13.66 -2.98 -10.66
CA ASP A 26 12.98 -3.98 -11.47
C ASP A 26 11.48 -3.72 -11.56
N THR A 27 10.79 -4.49 -12.37
CA THR A 27 9.34 -4.44 -12.53
C THR A 27 8.66 -5.69 -11.98
N ASP A 28 9.33 -6.43 -11.15
CA ASP A 28 8.79 -7.62 -10.52
C ASP A 28 7.84 -7.26 -9.39
N TRP A 29 7.06 -8.24 -8.96
CA TRP A 29 6.23 -8.09 -7.79
C TRP A 29 7.07 -8.01 -6.52
N HIS A 30 6.74 -7.04 -5.68
CA HIS A 30 7.34 -6.88 -4.36
C HIS A 30 6.25 -6.93 -3.31
N THR A 31 6.38 -7.84 -2.36
CA THR A 31 5.44 -7.95 -1.25
C THR A 31 5.88 -7.05 -0.12
N LEU A 32 4.93 -6.28 0.41
CA LEU A 32 5.19 -5.34 1.49
C LEU A 32 4.37 -5.69 2.71
N THR A 33 5.03 -5.71 3.85
CA THR A 33 4.39 -5.78 5.16
C THR A 33 4.64 -4.47 5.89
N SER A 34 4.02 -4.29 7.05
CA SER A 34 4.12 -3.01 7.76
C SER A 34 5.56 -2.61 8.08
N ASN A 35 6.44 -3.56 8.29
CA ASN A 35 7.83 -3.22 8.65
C ASN A 35 8.65 -2.68 7.48
N GLU A 36 8.08 -2.61 6.29
CA GLU A 36 8.73 -1.92 5.17
C GLU A 36 8.39 -0.43 5.15
N PHE A 37 7.47 -0.01 5.98
CA PHE A 37 6.96 1.36 6.00
C PHE A 37 7.55 2.13 7.16
N TYR A 38 7.65 3.43 6.97
CA TYR A 38 8.17 4.35 7.98
C TYR A 38 7.07 5.34 8.36
N ASP A 39 6.90 5.52 9.66
CA ASP A 39 5.92 6.44 10.23
C ASP A 39 6.14 7.84 9.66
N SER A 40 5.09 8.42 9.10
CA SER A 40 5.18 9.72 8.44
C SER A 40 5.37 10.88 9.41
N ILE A 41 5.13 10.65 10.71
CA ILE A 41 5.28 11.68 11.73
C ILE A 41 6.64 11.55 12.43
N THR A 42 7.00 10.33 12.85
CA THR A 42 8.21 10.14 13.65
C THR A 42 9.42 9.74 12.82
N GLY A 43 9.20 9.21 11.63
CA GLY A 43 10.29 8.69 10.80
C GLY A 43 10.76 7.30 11.19
N ASP A 44 10.13 6.68 12.17
CA ASP A 44 10.55 5.37 12.64
C ASP A 44 9.95 4.26 11.78
N GLN A 45 10.70 3.19 11.63
CA GLN A 45 10.22 1.99 10.97
C GLN A 45 9.10 1.35 11.81
N LEU A 46 8.04 0.91 11.16
CA LEU A 46 6.93 0.29 11.86
C LEU A 46 7.26 -1.14 12.25
N ALA A 47 6.57 -1.62 13.28
CA ALA A 47 6.64 -3.02 13.67
C ALA A 47 6.03 -3.90 12.58
N ASP A 48 6.44 -5.15 12.54
CA ASP A 48 5.87 -6.12 11.63
C ASP A 48 4.47 -6.54 12.08
N GLY A 49 3.69 -7.07 11.16
CA GLY A 49 2.41 -7.70 11.47
C GLY A 49 1.24 -6.75 11.66
N LEU A 50 1.40 -5.46 11.45
CA LEU A 50 0.28 -4.53 11.57
C LEU A 50 -0.67 -4.68 10.39
N GLN A 51 -1.95 -4.45 10.66
CA GLN A 51 -2.99 -4.54 9.66
C GLN A 51 -3.11 -3.23 8.90
N PHE A 52 -3.20 -3.32 7.59
CA PHE A 52 -3.45 -2.14 6.75
C PHE A 52 -4.87 -1.63 6.97
N ALA A 53 -4.99 -0.34 7.20
CA ALA A 53 -6.27 0.33 7.34
C ALA A 53 -6.70 1.04 6.05
N PHE A 54 -5.76 1.60 5.32
CA PHE A 54 -6.00 2.09 3.96
C PHE A 54 -4.69 2.04 3.18
N VAL A 55 -4.80 2.12 1.86
CA VAL A 55 -3.64 2.11 0.96
C VAL A 55 -3.89 3.11 -0.16
N ALA A 56 -2.88 3.88 -0.48
CA ALA A 56 -2.86 4.72 -1.67
C ALA A 56 -1.54 4.49 -2.40
N MET A 57 -1.60 4.35 -3.71
CA MET A 57 -0.42 4.16 -4.54
C MET A 57 -0.36 5.25 -5.60
N ILE A 58 0.80 5.85 -5.75
CA ILE A 58 1.05 6.89 -6.73
C ILE A 58 2.20 6.44 -7.60
N SER A 59 1.99 6.46 -8.91
CA SER A 59 2.99 6.06 -9.88
C SER A 59 3.20 7.18 -10.89
N SER A 60 4.46 7.48 -11.18
CA SER A 60 4.81 8.49 -12.18
C SER A 60 4.80 7.94 -13.61
N SER A 61 4.45 6.69 -13.78
CA SER A 61 4.50 6.08 -15.11
C SER A 61 3.59 6.81 -16.08
N THR A 62 4.09 7.06 -17.28
CA THR A 62 3.31 7.70 -18.33
C THR A 62 3.08 6.79 -19.53
N SER A 63 3.73 5.64 -19.55
CA SER A 63 3.67 4.76 -20.72
C SER A 63 3.37 3.32 -20.38
N ALA A 64 3.39 2.95 -19.11
CA ALA A 64 3.11 1.59 -18.69
C ALA A 64 2.33 1.62 -17.38
N LEU A 65 1.46 0.64 -17.20
CA LEU A 65 0.71 0.52 -15.96
C LEU A 65 1.58 -0.05 -14.87
N SER A 66 1.47 0.51 -13.67
CA SER A 66 1.93 -0.15 -12.46
C SER A 66 0.78 -1.00 -11.92
N PHE A 67 1.06 -1.87 -10.99
CA PHE A 67 0.07 -2.84 -10.51
C PHE A 67 0.11 -2.94 -8.99
N LEU A 68 -1.05 -3.17 -8.40
CA LEU A 68 -1.23 -3.31 -6.97
C LEU A 68 -2.09 -4.52 -6.67
N LYS A 69 -1.72 -5.29 -5.66
CA LYS A 69 -2.56 -6.33 -5.08
C LYS A 69 -2.76 -6.03 -3.62
N LEU A 70 -4.01 -5.97 -3.20
CA LEU A 70 -4.35 -5.63 -1.82
C LEU A 70 -4.26 -6.82 -0.88
N ARG A 71 -4.04 -8.00 -1.41
CA ARG A 71 -3.85 -9.18 -0.60
C ARG A 71 -2.75 -10.01 -1.23
N ALA A 72 -1.56 -9.81 -0.74
CA ALA A 72 -0.42 -10.57 -1.20
C ALA A 72 -0.31 -11.82 -0.34
N ALA A 73 -0.80 -12.91 -0.83
CA ALA A 73 -0.51 -14.17 -0.21
C ALA A 73 0.91 -14.60 -0.57
N ALA A 74 1.49 -15.44 0.23
CA ALA A 74 2.78 -15.99 -0.09
C ALA A 74 2.72 -16.65 -1.46
N GLY A 75 3.70 -16.40 -2.27
CA GLY A 75 3.75 -16.91 -3.62
C GLY A 75 2.82 -16.23 -4.58
N ALA A 76 2.21 -15.19 -4.16
CA ALA A 76 1.34 -14.50 -5.03
C ALA A 76 2.10 -13.90 -6.11
N ALA A 77 1.92 -14.12 -7.17
CA ALA A 77 2.38 -13.29 -7.91
C ALA A 77 2.77 -13.22 -9.17
N ASP A 78 2.36 -14.03 -9.85
CA ASP A 78 2.93 -14.12 -11.07
C ASP A 78 2.31 -13.41 -12.15
N GLY A 79 1.04 -13.16 -12.13
CA GLY A 79 0.36 -12.60 -13.26
C GLY A 79 0.05 -11.14 -13.06
N LYS A 80 0.17 -10.36 -14.10
CA LYS A 80 -0.32 -8.98 -14.11
C LYS A 80 -1.62 -8.94 -14.89
N THR A 81 -2.47 -9.91 -14.62
CA THR A 81 -3.77 -10.04 -15.26
C THR A 81 -4.84 -9.82 -14.22
N ASN A 82 -6.07 -9.73 -14.66
CA ASN A 82 -7.18 -9.48 -13.74
C ASN A 82 -7.68 -10.72 -13.03
N THR A 83 -7.06 -11.87 -13.23
CA THR A 83 -7.55 -13.11 -12.63
C THR A 83 -7.34 -13.20 -11.13
N ASP A 84 -6.37 -12.48 -10.61
CA ASP A 84 -6.02 -12.54 -9.18
C ASP A 84 -6.34 -11.25 -8.44
N GLY A 85 -7.24 -10.46 -8.95
CA GLY A 85 -7.58 -9.21 -8.31
C GLY A 85 -6.48 -8.16 -8.44
N VAL A 86 -5.69 -8.24 -9.47
CA VAL A 86 -4.65 -7.25 -9.73
C VAL A 86 -5.28 -5.93 -10.16
N ILE A 87 -4.88 -4.84 -9.52
CA ILE A 87 -5.39 -3.51 -9.82
C ILE A 87 -4.37 -2.79 -10.68
N PRO A 88 -4.73 -2.40 -11.91
CA PRO A 88 -3.84 -1.56 -12.71
C PRO A 88 -3.88 -0.13 -12.18
N VAL A 89 -2.71 0.47 -12.01
CA VAL A 89 -2.59 1.82 -11.48
C VAL A 89 -1.90 2.68 -12.52
N PHE A 90 -2.59 3.75 -12.91
CA PHE A 90 -2.04 4.74 -13.80
C PHE A 90 -2.18 6.09 -13.10
N GLY A 91 -1.08 6.59 -12.59
CA GLY A 91 -1.07 7.79 -11.79
C GLY A 91 -1.37 7.51 -10.33
N ARG A 92 -2.64 7.36 -9.98
CA ARG A 92 -3.01 7.26 -8.57
C ARG A 92 -4.17 6.28 -8.36
N PHE A 93 -4.09 5.54 -7.27
CA PHE A 93 -5.17 4.67 -6.80
C PHE A 93 -5.25 4.75 -5.28
N GLU A 94 -6.48 4.75 -4.74
CA GLU A 94 -6.70 4.76 -3.30
C GLU A 94 -7.78 3.76 -2.94
N VAL A 95 -7.64 3.14 -1.78
CA VAL A 95 -8.68 2.33 -1.18
C VAL A 95 -8.76 2.68 0.30
N ASP A 96 -9.97 2.92 0.78
CA ASP A 96 -10.18 3.32 2.15
C ASP A 96 -10.30 2.13 3.09
N SER A 97 -10.35 2.42 4.38
CA SER A 97 -10.39 1.40 5.40
C SER A 97 -11.64 0.53 5.34
N GLN A 98 -12.73 1.08 4.84
CA GLN A 98 -13.96 0.33 4.76
C GLN A 98 -13.84 -0.81 3.74
N ALA A 99 -13.24 -0.54 2.60
CA ALA A 99 -13.01 -1.56 1.60
C ALA A 99 -12.04 -2.63 2.12
N LEU A 100 -10.99 -2.22 2.84
CA LEU A 100 -10.01 -3.17 3.35
C LEU A 100 -10.53 -4.00 4.51
N SER A 101 -11.50 -3.49 5.25
CA SER A 101 -12.04 -4.20 6.42
C SER A 101 -13.19 -5.13 6.10
N SER A 102 -13.66 -5.17 4.86
CA SER A 102 -14.91 -5.85 4.53
C SER A 102 -14.79 -7.36 4.40
N GLY A 103 -13.75 -7.97 4.83
CA GLY A 103 -13.64 -9.42 4.72
C GLY A 103 -12.59 -10.00 5.59
N ALA A 104 -11.36 -9.85 5.20
CA ALA A 104 -10.24 -10.44 5.92
C ALA A 104 -9.23 -9.37 6.26
N SER A 105 -8.46 -9.61 7.31
CA SER A 105 -7.37 -8.72 7.66
C SER A 105 -6.35 -8.70 6.53
N VAL A 106 -5.90 -7.51 6.18
CA VAL A 106 -4.86 -7.33 5.18
C VAL A 106 -3.59 -6.95 5.91
N THR A 107 -2.63 -7.84 5.92
CA THR A 107 -1.35 -7.63 6.58
C THR A 107 -0.19 -7.56 5.59
N SER A 108 -0.45 -7.82 4.33
CA SER A 108 0.55 -7.65 3.27
C SER A 108 -0.14 -7.26 1.98
N ILE A 109 0.55 -6.45 1.19
CA ILE A 109 0.14 -6.06 -0.14
C ILE A 109 1.31 -6.32 -1.09
N ALA A 110 1.07 -6.20 -2.37
CA ALA A 110 2.16 -6.29 -3.34
C ALA A 110 1.99 -5.23 -4.41
N TYR A 111 3.11 -4.77 -4.94
CA TYR A 111 3.11 -3.83 -6.04
C TYR A 111 4.10 -4.28 -7.11
N ALA A 112 3.91 -3.80 -8.33
CA ALA A 112 4.88 -3.96 -9.40
C ALA A 112 4.94 -2.65 -10.19
N LYS A 113 6.15 -2.18 -10.46
CA LYS A 113 6.32 -0.95 -11.23
C LYS A 113 6.04 -1.22 -12.70
N GLY A 114 5.56 -0.22 -13.39
CA GLY A 114 5.32 -0.33 -14.84
C GLY A 114 6.62 -0.30 -15.63
N ALA A 115 7.57 0.52 -15.20
CA ALA A 115 8.89 0.59 -15.80
C ALA A 115 9.92 0.83 -14.71
N SER A 116 11.14 0.41 -14.93
CA SER A 116 12.19 0.44 -13.90
C SER A 116 12.52 1.84 -13.43
N GLY A 117 12.34 2.85 -14.27
CA GLY A 117 12.62 4.23 -13.92
C GLY A 117 11.48 4.97 -13.27
N ASP A 118 10.34 4.34 -13.08
CA ASP A 118 9.19 5.03 -12.49
C ASP A 118 9.41 5.31 -11.01
N SER A 119 8.84 6.43 -10.57
CA SER A 119 8.73 6.70 -9.15
C SER A 119 7.41 6.16 -8.64
N VAL A 120 7.45 5.31 -7.64
CA VAL A 120 6.27 4.73 -7.02
C VAL A 120 6.34 4.97 -5.52
N VAL A 121 5.28 5.50 -4.97
CA VAL A 121 5.16 5.73 -3.53
C VAL A 121 3.84 5.11 -3.07
N ILE A 122 3.89 4.40 -1.97
CA ILE A 122 2.71 3.83 -1.34
C ILE A 122 2.57 4.47 0.03
N VAL A 123 1.41 5.08 0.27
CA VAL A 123 1.06 5.63 1.57
C VAL A 123 -0.02 4.74 2.17
N ALA A 124 0.15 4.39 3.41
CA ALA A 124 -0.79 3.48 4.05
C ALA A 124 -1.06 3.91 5.49
N GLY A 125 -2.24 3.59 5.97
CA GLY A 125 -2.56 3.68 7.38
C GLY A 125 -2.55 2.28 7.95
N PHE A 126 -2.12 2.15 9.20
CA PHE A 126 -2.02 0.87 9.88
C PHE A 126 -2.72 0.93 11.22
N ASN A 127 -3.36 -0.18 11.57
CA ASN A 127 -3.89 -0.37 12.92
C ASN A 127 -2.77 -0.88 13.82
N ARG A 128 -2.64 -0.29 14.96
CA ARG A 128 -1.67 -0.74 15.95
C ARG A 128 -2.21 -1.88 16.79
#